data_febf65772d77bf880d1a2b9e8a9dee59
#
_entry.id   febf65772d77bf880d1a2b9e8a9dee59
#
_cell.length_a   1.000
_cell.length_b   1.000
_cell.length_c   1.000
_cell.angle_alpha   90.00
_cell.angle_beta   90.00
_cell.angle_gamma   90.00
#
_symmetry.space_group_name_H-M   'P 1'
#
loop_
_entity.id
_entity.type
_entity.pdbx_description
1 polymer ?
#
loop_
_entity_poly.entity_id
_entity_poly.type
_entity_poly.pdbx_seq_one_letter_code
_entity_poly.pdbx_strand_id
1 'polypeptide(L)'
;MLIGLQYLRGVAALMIVYFHAVGPVERLTGTALPVSFSGSGVDLFFVLSGCVMWLSTHGREVGPGPFLLNRLVRVAPLYWILTLAVAGLAFAAPALLRSTAFDPAHLVASLLFLPWPNPRYPGLFPVIIPGWTLNYEMFFYAVFALMLPFRPAWRAAGTLAGLGGLVLVGQMVQPGSGLAAFYTDAIVLEFGLGVLVGALFTSRIAVPPRAALAAAALGLGLLAALDGTLPKLVAASLPAALVVGGLALYERGAAVPRL
;
A
#
# COMPACT_ATOMS: atom_id res chain seq x y z
N MET A 1 7.74 -8.46 -17.01
CA MET A 1 7.35 -7.44 -16.02
C MET A 1 6.66 -6.32 -16.78
N LEU A 2 5.52 -5.81 -16.30
CA LEU A 2 4.79 -4.73 -16.99
C LEU A 2 5.52 -3.41 -16.78
N ILE A 3 5.92 -2.75 -17.88
CA ILE A 3 6.74 -1.53 -17.84
C ILE A 3 5.96 -0.37 -17.23
N GLY A 4 4.69 -0.17 -17.63
CA GLY A 4 3.85 0.90 -17.12
C GLY A 4 3.59 0.79 -15.61
N LEU A 5 3.45 -0.44 -15.07
CA LEU A 5 3.36 -0.62 -13.63
C LEU A 5 4.66 -0.25 -12.89
N GLN A 6 5.84 -0.40 -13.54
CA GLN A 6 7.09 0.08 -12.94
C GLN A 6 7.17 1.61 -12.94
N TYR A 7 6.80 2.25 -14.05
CA TYR A 7 6.73 3.70 -14.09
C TYR A 7 5.72 4.24 -13.08
N LEU A 8 4.54 3.62 -12.98
CA LEU A 8 3.53 4.02 -11.98
C LEU A 8 4.06 3.91 -10.55
N ARG A 9 4.85 2.86 -10.23
CA ARG A 9 5.51 2.74 -8.92
C ARG A 9 6.47 3.89 -8.65
N GLY A 10 7.26 4.30 -9.68
CA GLY A 10 8.14 5.45 -9.59
C GLY A 10 7.37 6.75 -9.33
N VAL A 11 6.28 6.97 -10.07
CA VAL A 11 5.40 8.13 -9.88
C VAL A 11 4.79 8.13 -8.48
N ALA A 12 4.22 7.01 -8.04
CA ALA A 12 3.65 6.90 -6.70
C ALA A 12 4.68 7.16 -5.59
N ALA A 13 5.94 6.69 -5.76
CA ALA A 13 7.03 7.00 -4.84
C ALA A 13 7.33 8.50 -4.79
N LEU A 14 7.41 9.16 -5.95
CA LEU A 14 7.63 10.61 -6.02
C LEU A 14 6.48 11.40 -5.38
N MET A 15 5.22 10.96 -5.56
CA MET A 15 4.07 11.55 -4.88
C MET A 15 4.22 11.50 -3.36
N ILE A 16 4.63 10.34 -2.81
CA ILE A 16 4.82 10.18 -1.36
C ILE A 16 6.01 11.03 -0.87
N VAL A 17 7.12 11.08 -1.62
CA VAL A 17 8.26 11.95 -1.27
C VAL A 17 7.82 13.40 -1.23
N TYR A 18 7.09 13.87 -2.24
CA TYR A 18 6.54 15.22 -2.29
C TYR A 18 5.62 15.49 -1.09
N PHE A 19 4.65 14.60 -0.81
CA PHE A 19 3.74 14.72 0.33
C PHE A 19 4.48 14.91 1.65
N HIS A 20 5.53 14.12 1.90
CA HIS A 20 6.32 14.23 3.13
C HIS A 20 7.27 15.44 3.14
N ALA A 21 7.67 15.96 1.98
CA ALA A 21 8.53 17.14 1.88
C ALA A 21 7.79 18.46 2.11
N VAL A 22 6.49 18.51 1.81
CA VAL A 22 5.70 19.75 1.90
C VAL A 22 5.79 20.40 3.29
N GLY A 23 5.45 19.69 4.35
CA GLY A 23 5.46 20.27 5.70
C GLY A 23 6.82 20.80 6.17
N PRO A 24 7.94 20.09 5.97
CA PRO A 24 9.28 20.65 6.20
C PRO A 24 9.59 21.91 5.36
N VAL A 25 9.27 21.90 4.06
CA VAL A 25 9.54 23.04 3.17
C VAL A 25 8.71 24.25 3.57
N GLU A 26 7.42 24.10 3.86
CA GLU A 26 6.56 25.18 4.33
C GLU A 26 7.09 25.82 5.61
N ARG A 27 7.57 25.01 6.56
CA ARG A 27 8.20 25.53 7.78
C ARG A 27 9.47 26.33 7.54
N LEU A 28 10.24 25.99 6.50
CA LEU A 28 11.50 26.68 6.18
C LEU A 28 11.28 27.93 5.34
N THR A 29 10.29 27.90 4.45
CA THR A 29 10.09 28.99 3.46
C THR A 29 8.95 29.94 3.84
N GLY A 30 8.04 29.52 4.73
CA GLY A 30 6.79 30.24 5.02
C GLY A 30 5.78 30.22 3.88
N THR A 31 6.01 29.46 2.82
CA THR A 31 5.16 29.40 1.62
C THR A 31 4.33 28.13 1.64
N ALA A 32 3.00 28.26 1.59
CA ALA A 32 2.10 27.11 1.46
C ALA A 32 2.26 26.44 0.09
N LEU A 33 2.39 25.11 0.10
CA LEU A 33 2.52 24.30 -1.11
C LEU A 33 1.26 23.45 -1.34
N PRO A 34 0.85 23.25 -2.60
CA PRO A 34 -0.32 22.41 -2.89
C PRO A 34 -0.03 20.95 -2.55
N VAL A 35 -0.88 20.31 -1.72
CA VAL A 35 -0.77 18.90 -1.33
C VAL A 35 -1.78 17.99 -2.03
N SER A 36 -2.62 18.54 -2.92
CA SER A 36 -3.69 17.79 -3.57
C SER A 36 -3.21 16.45 -4.13
N PHE A 37 -4.00 15.43 -3.97
CA PHE A 37 -3.83 14.04 -4.41
C PHE A 37 -2.43 13.38 -4.18
N SER A 38 -1.43 14.08 -3.68
CA SER A 38 -0.10 13.49 -3.45
C SER A 38 -0.12 12.35 -2.40
N GLY A 39 -1.03 12.40 -1.44
CA GLY A 39 -1.30 11.33 -0.48
C GLY A 39 -1.76 10.03 -1.14
N SER A 40 -2.45 10.11 -2.28
CA SER A 40 -2.94 8.95 -3.04
C SER A 40 -1.84 8.07 -3.63
N GLY A 41 -0.58 8.49 -3.54
CA GLY A 41 0.57 7.62 -3.82
C GLY A 41 0.55 6.32 -3.01
N VAL A 42 0.05 6.35 -1.76
CA VAL A 42 -0.12 5.15 -0.92
C VAL A 42 -1.18 4.23 -1.50
N ASP A 43 -2.33 4.78 -1.90
CA ASP A 43 -3.45 4.00 -2.47
C ASP A 43 -3.01 3.30 -3.77
N LEU A 44 -2.26 4.00 -4.63
CA LEU A 44 -1.65 3.39 -5.81
C LEU A 44 -0.69 2.24 -5.44
N PHE A 45 0.15 2.41 -4.41
CA PHE A 45 1.07 1.37 -3.97
C PHE A 45 0.35 0.13 -3.45
N PHE A 46 -0.71 0.28 -2.69
CA PHE A 46 -1.43 -0.86 -2.13
C PHE A 46 -2.16 -1.65 -3.23
N VAL A 47 -2.82 -0.97 -4.16
CA VAL A 47 -3.41 -1.63 -5.33
C VAL A 47 -2.34 -2.31 -6.20
N LEU A 48 -1.22 -1.63 -6.45
CA LEU A 48 -0.08 -2.22 -7.17
C LEU A 48 0.47 -3.45 -6.46
N SER A 49 0.58 -3.42 -5.13
CA SER A 49 1.08 -4.54 -4.33
C SER A 49 0.18 -5.76 -4.50
N GLY A 50 -1.13 -5.61 -4.38
CA GLY A 50 -2.11 -6.69 -4.61
C GLY A 50 -2.01 -7.26 -6.03
N CYS A 51 -1.95 -6.39 -7.04
CA CYS A 51 -1.81 -6.79 -8.44
C CYS A 51 -0.51 -7.58 -8.69
N VAL A 52 0.64 -7.06 -8.22
CA VAL A 52 1.94 -7.72 -8.38
C VAL A 52 2.00 -9.06 -7.64
N MET A 53 1.38 -9.18 -6.45
CA MET A 53 1.32 -10.46 -5.75
C MET A 53 0.55 -11.50 -6.54
N TRP A 54 -0.60 -11.13 -7.08
CA TRP A 54 -1.34 -12.02 -7.96
C TRP A 54 -0.49 -12.44 -9.17
N LEU A 55 0.06 -11.48 -9.91
CA LEU A 55 0.83 -11.75 -11.12
C LEU A 55 2.09 -12.58 -10.87
N SER A 56 2.74 -12.40 -9.72
CA SER A 56 3.96 -13.13 -9.35
C SER A 56 3.72 -14.57 -8.93
N THR A 57 2.48 -14.93 -8.57
CA THR A 57 2.09 -16.26 -8.07
C THR A 57 1.12 -17.00 -8.98
N HIS A 58 0.49 -16.30 -9.93
CA HIS A 58 -0.45 -16.92 -10.87
C HIS A 58 0.27 -17.87 -11.84
N GLY A 59 -0.24 -19.10 -11.96
CA GLY A 59 0.37 -20.14 -12.80
C GLY A 59 1.69 -20.70 -12.26
N ARG A 60 2.03 -20.44 -10.99
CA ARG A 60 3.23 -20.94 -10.33
C ARG A 60 2.85 -21.68 -9.04
N GLU A 61 3.58 -22.74 -8.73
CA GLU A 61 3.50 -23.42 -7.45
C GLU A 61 4.43 -22.70 -6.45
N VAL A 62 3.88 -21.75 -5.72
CA VAL A 62 4.59 -21.00 -4.68
C VAL A 62 3.97 -21.31 -3.35
N GLY A 63 4.74 -21.92 -2.44
CA GLY A 63 4.30 -22.18 -1.07
C GLY A 63 4.25 -20.89 -0.22
N PRO A 64 3.42 -20.89 0.86
CA PRO A 64 3.29 -19.73 1.76
C PRO A 64 4.62 -19.27 2.37
N GLY A 65 5.44 -20.22 2.86
CA GLY A 65 6.72 -19.92 3.51
C GLY A 65 7.73 -19.24 2.57
N PRO A 66 8.08 -19.84 1.42
CA PRO A 66 8.94 -19.22 0.42
C PRO A 66 8.42 -17.87 -0.08
N PHE A 67 7.10 -17.72 -0.23
CA PHE A 67 6.49 -16.44 -0.58
C PHE A 67 6.78 -15.37 0.47
N LEU A 68 6.47 -15.63 1.74
CA LEU A 68 6.69 -14.69 2.84
C LEU A 68 8.17 -14.34 3.00
N LEU A 69 9.05 -15.34 2.94
CA LEU A 69 10.49 -15.12 3.04
C LEU A 69 11.00 -14.18 1.92
N ASN A 70 10.58 -14.42 0.67
CA ASN A 70 10.97 -13.57 -0.45
C ASN A 70 10.47 -12.12 -0.30
N ARG A 71 9.30 -11.91 0.32
CA ARG A 71 8.78 -10.57 0.60
C ARG A 71 9.55 -9.91 1.74
N LEU A 72 9.79 -10.66 2.82
CA LEU A 72 10.55 -10.17 3.97
C LEU A 72 11.98 -9.75 3.58
N VAL A 73 12.71 -10.60 2.87
CA VAL A 73 14.08 -10.29 2.41
C VAL A 73 14.10 -9.07 1.48
N ARG A 74 13.04 -8.81 0.76
CA ARG A 74 12.94 -7.64 -0.11
C ARG A 74 12.72 -6.32 0.66
N VAL A 75 11.97 -6.34 1.75
CA VAL A 75 11.50 -5.14 2.45
C VAL A 75 12.29 -4.88 3.73
N ALA A 76 12.50 -5.93 4.53
CA ALA A 76 13.01 -5.81 5.89
C ALA A 76 14.43 -5.25 5.99
N PRO A 77 15.43 -5.65 5.17
CA PRO A 77 16.82 -5.24 5.41
C PRO A 77 16.99 -3.72 5.42
N LEU A 78 16.49 -3.04 4.40
CA LEU A 78 16.59 -1.57 4.32
C LEU A 78 15.79 -0.89 5.45
N TYR A 79 14.57 -1.37 5.69
CA TYR A 79 13.71 -0.83 6.73
C TYR A 79 14.34 -1.00 8.13
N TRP A 80 14.90 -2.17 8.43
CA TRP A 80 15.57 -2.44 9.71
C TRP A 80 16.80 -1.58 9.90
N ILE A 81 17.67 -1.44 8.89
CA ILE A 81 18.84 -0.57 8.95
C ILE A 81 18.43 0.86 9.29
N LEU A 82 17.46 1.41 8.58
CA LEU A 82 16.99 2.78 8.82
C LEU A 82 16.32 2.92 10.18
N THR A 83 15.51 1.95 10.60
CA THR A 83 14.83 1.94 11.90
C THR A 83 15.82 1.92 13.04
N LEU A 84 16.84 1.06 12.97
CA LEU A 84 17.91 0.97 13.97
C LEU A 84 18.77 2.24 14.01
N ALA A 85 19.07 2.83 12.85
CA ALA A 85 19.81 4.09 12.78
C ALA A 85 19.04 5.24 13.46
N VAL A 86 17.73 5.37 13.17
CA VAL A 86 16.88 6.42 13.79
C VAL A 86 16.69 6.15 15.27
N ALA A 87 16.47 4.90 15.68
CA ALA A 87 16.35 4.54 17.11
C ALA A 87 17.67 4.79 17.88
N GLY A 88 18.83 4.45 17.27
CA GLY A 88 20.15 4.75 17.82
C GLY A 88 20.37 6.25 17.98
N LEU A 89 19.99 7.06 17.01
CA LEU A 89 20.04 8.52 17.09
C LEU A 89 19.10 9.05 18.17
N ALA A 90 17.88 8.50 18.29
CA ALA A 90 16.93 8.88 19.35
C ALA A 90 17.44 8.57 20.75
N PHE A 91 18.24 7.50 20.90
CA PHE A 91 18.89 7.13 22.15
C PHE A 91 20.09 8.04 22.46
N ALA A 92 21.00 8.25 21.49
CA ALA A 92 22.27 8.96 21.70
C ALA A 92 22.11 10.49 21.70
N ALA A 93 21.18 11.04 20.90
CA ALA A 93 21.01 12.48 20.71
C ALA A 93 19.51 12.86 20.56
N PRO A 94 18.69 12.65 21.61
CA PRO A 94 17.23 12.84 21.54
C PRO A 94 16.82 14.27 21.16
N ALA A 95 17.64 15.26 21.44
CA ALA A 95 17.39 16.66 21.11
C ALA A 95 17.38 16.94 19.59
N LEU A 96 17.99 16.09 18.78
CA LEU A 96 17.99 16.23 17.33
C LEU A 96 16.69 15.77 16.67
N LEU A 97 15.90 14.94 17.37
CA LEU A 97 14.68 14.34 16.82
C LEU A 97 13.45 14.92 17.50
N ARG A 98 12.58 15.57 16.71
CA ARG A 98 11.34 16.18 17.21
C ARG A 98 10.19 15.18 17.34
N SER A 99 10.09 14.22 16.42
CA SER A 99 8.97 13.28 16.28
C SER A 99 9.26 11.87 16.79
N THR A 100 10.49 11.59 17.25
CA THR A 100 10.91 10.24 17.64
C THR A 100 11.51 10.26 19.03
N ALA A 101 11.07 9.33 19.91
CA ALA A 101 11.69 9.03 21.18
C ALA A 101 12.15 7.57 21.18
N PHE A 102 13.24 7.28 21.89
CA PHE A 102 13.66 5.90 22.06
C PHE A 102 12.75 5.21 23.07
N ASP A 103 12.12 4.12 22.64
CA ASP A 103 11.34 3.20 23.46
C ASP A 103 11.62 1.78 22.96
N PRO A 104 12.12 0.86 23.83
CA PRO A 104 12.48 -0.50 23.42
C PRO A 104 11.30 -1.32 22.90
N ALA A 105 10.11 -1.20 23.52
CA ALA A 105 8.93 -1.95 23.08
C ALA A 105 8.46 -1.46 21.70
N HIS A 106 8.45 -0.14 21.50
CA HIS A 106 8.13 0.49 20.21
C HIS A 106 9.14 0.10 19.11
N LEU A 107 10.44 0.02 19.45
CA LEU A 107 11.47 -0.44 18.51
C LEU A 107 11.23 -1.90 18.08
N VAL A 108 11.01 -2.80 19.05
CA VAL A 108 10.74 -4.22 18.76
C VAL A 108 9.49 -4.37 17.90
N ALA A 109 8.40 -3.69 18.25
CA ALA A 109 7.18 -3.71 17.47
C ALA A 109 7.42 -3.21 16.03
N SER A 110 8.20 -2.13 15.87
CA SER A 110 8.56 -1.59 14.56
C SER A 110 9.35 -2.60 13.72
N LEU A 111 10.35 -3.25 14.29
CA LEU A 111 11.15 -4.27 13.60
C LEU A 111 10.34 -5.51 13.21
N LEU A 112 9.27 -5.81 13.95
CA LEU A 112 8.33 -6.89 13.65
C LEU A 112 7.16 -6.46 12.75
N PHE A 113 7.14 -5.22 12.26
CA PHE A 113 6.05 -4.65 11.46
C PHE A 113 4.69 -4.68 12.17
N LEU A 114 4.70 -4.55 13.49
CA LEU A 114 3.48 -4.49 14.29
C LEU A 114 3.06 -3.04 14.53
N PRO A 115 1.78 -2.68 14.33
CA PRO A 115 1.30 -1.37 14.69
C PRO A 115 1.34 -1.21 16.22
N TRP A 116 2.01 -0.15 16.67
CA TRP A 116 2.24 0.14 18.08
C TRP A 116 2.06 1.63 18.36
N PRO A 117 1.55 2.00 19.54
CA PRO A 117 1.43 3.41 19.91
C PRO A 117 2.77 4.14 19.82
N ASN A 118 2.81 5.23 19.05
CA ASN A 118 4.05 6.00 18.95
C ASN A 118 4.21 6.90 20.19
N PRO A 119 5.40 6.93 20.84
CA PRO A 119 5.62 7.68 22.08
C PRO A 119 5.51 9.20 21.94
N ARG A 120 5.66 9.72 20.72
CA ARG A 120 5.69 11.18 20.45
C ARG A 120 4.61 11.65 19.49
N TYR A 121 4.05 10.76 18.71
CA TYR A 121 3.08 11.09 17.68
C TYR A 121 1.78 10.31 17.89
N PRO A 122 0.61 10.96 17.95
CA PRO A 122 -0.65 10.26 18.21
C PRO A 122 -0.96 9.26 17.09
N GLY A 123 -1.24 8.02 17.46
CA GLY A 123 -1.58 6.93 16.56
C GLY A 123 -0.62 5.75 16.61
N LEU A 124 -0.90 4.76 15.77
CA LEU A 124 -0.12 3.51 15.64
C LEU A 124 0.91 3.66 14.50
N PHE A 125 2.05 4.25 14.84
CA PHE A 125 3.12 4.48 13.86
C PHE A 125 4.43 3.86 14.34
N PRO A 126 5.22 3.26 13.44
CA PRO A 126 6.54 2.75 13.77
C PRO A 126 7.54 3.88 14.05
N VAL A 127 8.77 3.53 14.47
CA VAL A 127 9.88 4.46 14.70
C VAL A 127 10.09 5.38 13.49
N ILE A 128 10.03 4.85 12.29
CA ILE A 128 9.99 5.61 11.04
C ILE A 128 8.53 5.76 10.62
N ILE A 129 7.91 6.90 10.88
CA ILE A 129 6.48 7.14 10.64
C ILE A 129 6.00 6.64 9.27
N PRO A 130 6.62 6.97 8.12
CA PRO A 130 6.19 6.47 6.81
C PRO A 130 6.14 4.94 6.69
N GLY A 131 6.81 4.22 7.58
CA GLY A 131 6.79 2.75 7.64
C GLY A 131 5.46 2.13 8.07
N TRP A 132 4.45 2.93 8.45
CA TRP A 132 3.11 2.42 8.78
C TRP A 132 2.49 1.65 7.59
N THR A 133 2.82 2.02 6.37
CA THR A 133 2.38 1.31 5.16
C THR A 133 2.95 -0.09 5.07
N LEU A 134 4.17 -0.30 5.59
CA LEU A 134 4.80 -1.62 5.65
C LEU A 134 4.12 -2.56 6.65
N ASN A 135 3.54 -2.03 7.73
CA ASN A 135 2.73 -2.84 8.66
C ASN A 135 1.51 -3.43 7.94
N TYR A 136 0.79 -2.62 7.14
CA TYR A 136 -0.30 -3.09 6.30
C TYR A 136 0.19 -4.06 5.22
N GLU A 137 1.32 -3.77 4.60
CA GLU A 137 1.88 -4.62 3.54
C GLU A 137 2.25 -6.02 4.07
N MET A 138 2.89 -6.11 5.23
CA MET A 138 3.22 -7.40 5.87
C MET A 138 1.97 -8.16 6.31
N PHE A 139 0.98 -7.48 6.88
CA PHE A 139 -0.32 -8.07 7.19
C PHE A 139 -0.96 -8.66 5.94
N PHE A 140 -0.98 -7.92 4.85
CA PHE A 140 -1.54 -8.37 3.60
C PHE A 140 -0.77 -9.54 3.00
N TYR A 141 0.57 -9.54 3.08
CA TYR A 141 1.37 -10.71 2.68
C TYR A 141 0.98 -11.96 3.45
N ALA A 142 0.73 -11.85 4.76
CA ALA A 142 0.28 -12.97 5.57
C ALA A 142 -1.10 -13.47 5.13
N VAL A 143 -2.08 -12.58 4.95
CA VAL A 143 -3.43 -12.93 4.47
C VAL A 143 -3.37 -13.60 3.09
N PHE A 144 -2.60 -13.04 2.17
CA PHE A 144 -2.47 -13.61 0.82
C PHE A 144 -1.73 -14.95 0.82
N ALA A 145 -0.71 -15.11 1.67
CA ALA A 145 0.02 -16.36 1.84
C ALA A 145 -0.87 -17.51 2.30
N LEU A 146 -1.81 -17.25 3.21
CA LEU A 146 -2.81 -18.25 3.67
C LEU A 146 -3.69 -18.74 2.52
N MET A 147 -3.89 -17.91 1.49
CA MET A 147 -4.71 -18.26 0.33
C MET A 147 -3.91 -18.94 -0.79
N LEU A 148 -2.58 -18.95 -0.76
CA LEU A 148 -1.74 -19.55 -1.80
C LEU A 148 -2.00 -21.04 -2.07
N PRO A 149 -2.30 -21.90 -1.07
CA PRO A 149 -2.58 -23.31 -1.33
C PRO A 149 -3.86 -23.56 -2.14
N PHE A 150 -4.74 -22.57 -2.24
CA PHE A 150 -6.01 -22.71 -2.94
C PHE A 150 -5.89 -22.42 -4.43
N ARG A 151 -6.83 -22.96 -5.22
CA ARG A 151 -6.97 -22.66 -6.65
C ARG A 151 -7.15 -21.15 -6.87
N PRO A 152 -6.72 -20.60 -8.02
CA PRO A 152 -6.74 -19.14 -8.25
C PRO A 152 -8.08 -18.45 -7.93
N ALA A 153 -9.21 -19.05 -8.33
CA ALA A 153 -10.52 -18.48 -8.03
C ALA A 153 -10.80 -18.37 -6.52
N TRP A 154 -10.50 -19.43 -5.75
CA TRP A 154 -10.66 -19.44 -4.30
C TRP A 154 -9.63 -18.56 -3.59
N ARG A 155 -8.41 -18.44 -4.15
CA ARG A 155 -7.39 -17.51 -3.66
C ARG A 155 -7.87 -16.06 -3.74
N ALA A 156 -8.40 -15.64 -4.89
CA ALA A 156 -8.96 -14.30 -5.05
C ALA A 156 -10.18 -14.10 -4.13
N ALA A 157 -11.16 -15.02 -4.19
CA ALA A 157 -12.38 -14.92 -3.39
C ALA A 157 -12.08 -14.93 -1.88
N GLY A 158 -11.20 -15.81 -1.40
CA GLY A 158 -10.82 -15.89 0.02
C GLY A 158 -10.08 -14.65 0.51
N THR A 159 -9.15 -14.09 -0.32
CA THR A 159 -8.49 -12.83 0.01
C THR A 159 -9.50 -11.69 0.14
N LEU A 160 -10.40 -11.55 -0.83
CA LEU A 160 -11.43 -10.51 -0.82
C LEU A 160 -12.42 -10.68 0.33
N ALA A 161 -12.89 -11.91 0.56
CA ALA A 161 -13.81 -12.20 1.65
C ALA A 161 -13.16 -11.95 3.03
N GLY A 162 -11.88 -12.34 3.20
CA GLY A 162 -11.12 -12.08 4.42
C GLY A 162 -10.96 -10.59 4.70
N LEU A 163 -10.45 -9.83 3.72
CA LEU A 163 -10.26 -8.38 3.88
C LEU A 163 -11.61 -7.64 4.00
N GLY A 164 -12.60 -7.99 3.18
CA GLY A 164 -13.94 -7.43 3.25
C GLY A 164 -14.64 -7.74 4.57
N GLY A 165 -14.50 -8.97 5.07
CA GLY A 165 -15.02 -9.39 6.37
C GLY A 165 -14.42 -8.58 7.52
N LEU A 166 -13.10 -8.33 7.50
CA LEU A 166 -12.45 -7.47 8.49
C LEU A 166 -13.03 -6.06 8.49
N VAL A 167 -13.19 -5.45 7.31
CA VAL A 167 -13.77 -4.10 7.20
C VAL A 167 -15.21 -4.08 7.67
N LEU A 168 -16.02 -5.09 7.31
CA LEU A 168 -17.40 -5.20 7.81
C LEU A 168 -17.47 -5.32 9.33
N VAL A 169 -16.59 -6.13 9.94
CA VAL A 169 -16.47 -6.20 11.40
C VAL A 169 -16.10 -4.85 11.99
N GLY A 170 -15.15 -4.13 11.37
CA GLY A 170 -14.78 -2.78 11.78
C GLY A 170 -15.95 -1.80 11.75
N GLN A 171 -16.76 -1.85 10.72
CA GLN A 171 -17.96 -1.01 10.59
C GLN A 171 -19.03 -1.35 11.64
N MET A 172 -19.16 -2.63 12.00
CA MET A 172 -20.14 -3.07 13.01
C MET A 172 -19.69 -2.77 14.44
N VAL A 173 -18.41 -3.01 14.76
CA VAL A 173 -17.85 -2.86 16.10
C VAL A 173 -17.41 -1.42 16.39
N GLN A 174 -17.07 -0.66 15.34
CA GLN A 174 -16.56 0.72 15.42
C GLN A 174 -15.46 0.90 16.49
N PRO A 175 -14.35 0.12 16.39
CA PRO A 175 -13.27 0.24 17.35
C PRO A 175 -12.67 1.64 17.26
N GLY A 176 -12.77 2.43 18.35
CA GLY A 176 -12.34 3.83 18.34
C GLY A 176 -10.84 4.02 18.09
N SER A 177 -10.00 3.03 18.45
CA SER A 177 -8.54 3.11 18.31
C SER A 177 -7.89 1.72 18.48
N GLY A 178 -6.57 1.67 18.31
CA GLY A 178 -5.78 0.47 18.57
C GLY A 178 -5.72 -0.51 17.40
N LEU A 179 -5.27 -1.73 17.68
CA LEU A 179 -5.03 -2.77 16.67
C LEU A 179 -6.29 -3.15 15.89
N ALA A 180 -7.45 -3.20 16.56
CA ALA A 180 -8.71 -3.50 15.89
C ALA A 180 -9.04 -2.44 14.84
N ALA A 181 -8.97 -1.16 15.19
CA ALA A 181 -9.19 -0.07 14.23
C ALA A 181 -8.19 -0.12 13.07
N PHE A 182 -6.92 -0.43 13.33
CA PHE A 182 -5.88 -0.53 12.32
C PHE A 182 -6.19 -1.63 11.29
N TYR A 183 -6.43 -2.86 11.72
CA TYR A 183 -6.63 -3.99 10.80
C TYR A 183 -8.02 -4.08 10.18
N THR A 184 -8.98 -3.29 10.65
CA THR A 184 -10.32 -3.20 10.09
C THR A 184 -10.57 -1.92 9.29
N ASP A 185 -9.54 -1.10 9.09
CA ASP A 185 -9.61 0.10 8.25
C ASP A 185 -9.90 -0.28 6.79
N ALA A 186 -10.72 0.54 6.12
CA ALA A 186 -11.10 0.33 4.73
C ALA A 186 -9.91 0.30 3.76
N ILE A 187 -8.76 0.85 4.14
CA ILE A 187 -7.53 0.86 3.36
C ILE A 187 -7.06 -0.56 2.98
N VAL A 188 -7.38 -1.57 3.80
CA VAL A 188 -7.00 -2.96 3.49
C VAL A 188 -7.68 -3.49 2.21
N LEU A 189 -8.80 -2.90 1.80
CA LEU A 189 -9.50 -3.27 0.56
C LEU A 189 -8.70 -2.91 -0.71
N GLU A 190 -7.77 -1.98 -0.63
CA GLU A 190 -6.94 -1.57 -1.76
C GLU A 190 -6.08 -2.72 -2.28
N PHE A 191 -5.55 -3.55 -1.38
CA PHE A 191 -4.87 -4.79 -1.78
C PHE A 191 -5.82 -5.77 -2.46
N GLY A 192 -7.05 -5.89 -1.95
CA GLY A 192 -8.09 -6.72 -2.57
C GLY A 192 -8.42 -6.25 -3.99
N LEU A 193 -8.58 -4.93 -4.17
CA LEU A 193 -8.76 -4.33 -5.50
C LEU A 193 -7.58 -4.64 -6.42
N GLY A 194 -6.35 -4.59 -5.90
CA GLY A 194 -5.15 -5.00 -6.63
C GLY A 194 -5.18 -6.47 -7.06
N VAL A 195 -5.61 -7.38 -6.18
CA VAL A 195 -5.80 -8.81 -6.51
C VAL A 195 -6.83 -8.96 -7.63
N LEU A 196 -7.96 -8.21 -7.58
CA LEU A 196 -8.97 -8.21 -8.65
C LEU A 196 -8.40 -7.73 -9.99
N VAL A 197 -7.63 -6.65 -9.98
CA VAL A 197 -6.94 -6.15 -11.18
C VAL A 197 -6.02 -7.23 -11.75
N GLY A 198 -5.22 -7.89 -10.91
CA GLY A 198 -4.35 -8.98 -11.32
C GLY A 198 -5.11 -10.19 -11.87
N ALA A 199 -6.23 -10.56 -11.25
CA ALA A 199 -7.11 -11.64 -11.70
C ALA A 199 -7.76 -11.29 -13.06
N LEU A 200 -8.21 -10.06 -13.24
CA LEU A 200 -8.73 -9.58 -14.52
C LEU A 200 -7.64 -9.58 -15.61
N PHE A 201 -6.43 -9.15 -15.26
CA PHE A 201 -5.29 -9.19 -16.18
C PHE A 201 -4.98 -10.61 -16.67
N THR A 202 -5.08 -11.62 -15.81
CA THR A 202 -4.80 -13.02 -16.15
C THR A 202 -6.01 -13.77 -16.72
N SER A 203 -7.19 -13.14 -16.72
CA SER A 203 -8.42 -13.73 -17.27
C SER A 203 -8.43 -13.70 -18.80
N ARG A 204 -9.42 -14.40 -19.40
CA ARG A 204 -9.69 -14.36 -20.83
C ARG A 204 -10.51 -13.15 -21.30
N ILE A 205 -10.93 -12.29 -20.36
CA ILE A 205 -11.74 -11.12 -20.70
C ILE A 205 -10.88 -10.13 -21.49
N ALA A 206 -11.29 -9.88 -22.74
CA ALA A 206 -10.61 -8.89 -23.58
C ALA A 206 -11.13 -7.49 -23.24
N VAL A 207 -10.21 -6.59 -22.89
CA VAL A 207 -10.52 -5.17 -22.69
C VAL A 207 -9.82 -4.40 -23.82
N PRO A 208 -10.57 -3.61 -24.62
CA PRO A 208 -9.97 -2.81 -25.68
C PRO A 208 -8.93 -1.82 -25.09
N PRO A 209 -7.75 -1.63 -25.72
CA PRO A 209 -6.71 -0.74 -25.21
C PRO A 209 -7.21 0.68 -24.96
N ARG A 210 -8.11 1.19 -25.81
CA ARG A 210 -8.72 2.53 -25.64
C ARG A 210 -9.56 2.61 -24.38
N ALA A 211 -10.35 1.57 -24.06
CA ALA A 211 -11.15 1.53 -22.84
C ALA A 211 -10.28 1.42 -21.60
N ALA A 212 -9.19 0.64 -21.67
CA ALA A 212 -8.22 0.53 -20.60
C ALA A 212 -7.53 1.88 -20.32
N LEU A 213 -7.10 2.59 -21.36
CA LEU A 213 -6.49 3.92 -21.22
C LEU A 213 -7.49 4.96 -20.69
N ALA A 214 -8.74 4.92 -21.17
CA ALA A 214 -9.82 5.78 -20.66
C ALA A 214 -10.09 5.53 -19.17
N ALA A 215 -10.08 4.27 -18.73
CA ALA A 215 -10.20 3.92 -17.31
C ALA A 215 -9.04 4.49 -16.46
N ALA A 216 -7.79 4.40 -16.96
CA ALA A 216 -6.65 4.98 -16.27
C ALA A 216 -6.75 6.51 -16.18
N ALA A 217 -7.12 7.18 -17.27
CA ALA A 217 -7.30 8.63 -17.30
C ALA A 217 -8.45 9.09 -16.37
N LEU A 218 -9.58 8.36 -16.37
CA LEU A 218 -10.67 8.60 -15.46
C LEU A 218 -10.22 8.45 -13.99
N GLY A 219 -9.49 7.37 -13.68
CA GLY A 219 -8.95 7.15 -12.34
C GLY A 219 -8.07 8.31 -11.86
N LEU A 220 -7.15 8.80 -12.71
CA LEU A 220 -6.31 9.96 -12.40
C LEU A 220 -7.14 11.23 -12.18
N GLY A 221 -8.14 11.48 -13.03
CA GLY A 221 -9.04 12.62 -12.88
C GLY A 221 -9.84 12.56 -11.58
N LEU A 222 -10.33 11.37 -11.20
CA LEU A 222 -11.07 11.16 -9.95
C LEU A 222 -10.18 11.33 -8.72
N LEU A 223 -8.92 10.83 -8.74
CA LEU A 223 -7.96 11.07 -7.66
C LEU A 223 -7.73 12.56 -7.42
N ALA A 224 -7.63 13.34 -8.49
CA ALA A 224 -7.42 14.78 -8.37
C ALA A 224 -8.69 15.53 -7.95
N ALA A 225 -9.89 15.08 -8.38
CA ALA A 225 -11.15 15.80 -8.17
C ALA A 225 -11.81 15.46 -6.82
N LEU A 226 -11.62 14.24 -6.31
CA LEU A 226 -12.36 13.72 -5.14
C LEU A 226 -11.53 13.71 -3.86
N ASP A 227 -10.28 14.18 -3.90
CA ASP A 227 -9.42 14.21 -2.73
C ASP A 227 -10.09 14.95 -1.54
N GLY A 228 -10.23 14.25 -0.41
CA GLY A 228 -10.86 14.79 0.80
C GLY A 228 -12.37 15.08 0.74
N THR A 229 -13.06 14.77 -0.37
CA THR A 229 -14.48 15.11 -0.55
C THR A 229 -15.45 13.98 -0.22
N LEU A 230 -15.01 12.72 -0.35
CA LEU A 230 -15.82 11.51 -0.18
C LEU A 230 -15.08 10.48 0.70
N PRO A 231 -15.79 9.43 1.19
CA PRO A 231 -15.13 8.32 1.87
C PRO A 231 -13.97 7.74 1.03
N LYS A 232 -12.88 7.37 1.69
CA LYS A 232 -11.61 6.95 1.07
C LYS A 232 -11.78 5.89 -0.01
N LEU A 233 -12.65 4.92 0.19
CA LEU A 233 -12.93 3.88 -0.80
C LEU A 233 -13.33 4.45 -2.17
N VAL A 234 -14.15 5.51 -2.17
CA VAL A 234 -14.64 6.14 -3.40
C VAL A 234 -13.68 7.20 -3.91
N ALA A 235 -13.10 8.00 -3.01
CA ALA A 235 -12.24 9.12 -3.38
C ALA A 235 -10.83 8.68 -3.84
N ALA A 236 -10.32 7.58 -3.31
CA ALA A 236 -8.95 7.16 -3.56
C ALA A 236 -8.84 5.69 -4.02
N SER A 237 -9.41 4.72 -3.30
CA SER A 237 -9.15 3.29 -3.54
C SER A 237 -9.68 2.81 -4.90
N LEU A 238 -10.93 3.13 -5.26
CA LEU A 238 -11.50 2.78 -6.57
C LEU A 238 -10.80 3.52 -7.73
N PRO A 239 -10.55 4.84 -7.65
CA PRO A 239 -9.74 5.55 -8.64
C PRO A 239 -8.34 4.98 -8.81
N ALA A 240 -7.63 4.64 -7.73
CA ALA A 240 -6.32 3.97 -7.81
C ALA A 240 -6.41 2.62 -8.53
N ALA A 241 -7.47 1.84 -8.28
CA ALA A 241 -7.70 0.57 -8.99
C ALA A 241 -7.96 0.78 -10.50
N LEU A 242 -8.66 1.86 -10.88
CA LEU A 242 -8.85 2.22 -12.28
C LEU A 242 -7.52 2.60 -12.95
N VAL A 243 -6.65 3.34 -12.26
CA VAL A 243 -5.32 3.70 -12.79
C VAL A 243 -4.48 2.46 -13.00
N VAL A 244 -4.31 1.64 -11.96
CA VAL A 244 -3.48 0.42 -12.02
C VAL A 244 -4.03 -0.59 -13.03
N GLY A 245 -5.35 -0.82 -12.98
CA GLY A 245 -6.04 -1.74 -13.88
C GLY A 245 -6.01 -1.28 -15.33
N GLY A 246 -6.27 0.00 -15.55
CA GLY A 246 -6.22 0.60 -16.87
C GLY A 246 -4.84 0.47 -17.53
N LEU A 247 -3.77 0.83 -16.82
CA LEU A 247 -2.40 0.69 -17.33
C LEU A 247 -2.01 -0.78 -17.57
N ALA A 248 -2.32 -1.67 -16.62
CA ALA A 248 -2.03 -3.10 -16.78
C ALA A 248 -2.74 -3.69 -18.01
N LEU A 249 -4.03 -3.44 -18.17
CA LEU A 249 -4.83 -3.97 -19.28
C LEU A 249 -4.48 -3.32 -20.62
N TYR A 250 -4.09 -2.04 -20.62
CA TYR A 250 -3.56 -1.37 -21.80
C TYR A 250 -2.29 -2.06 -22.34
N GLU A 251 -1.31 -2.32 -21.45
CA GLU A 251 -0.09 -3.02 -21.84
C GLU A 251 -0.37 -4.44 -22.38
N ARG A 252 -1.33 -5.16 -21.77
CA ARG A 252 -1.75 -6.47 -22.27
C ARG A 252 -2.33 -6.39 -23.67
N GLY A 253 -3.17 -5.39 -23.95
CA GLY A 253 -3.88 -5.24 -25.23
C GLY A 253 -3.05 -4.59 -26.32
N ALA A 254 -2.10 -3.72 -25.97
CA ALA A 254 -1.25 -3.02 -26.92
C ALA A 254 -0.02 -3.83 -27.36
N ALA A 255 0.19 -5.04 -26.81
CA ALA A 255 1.36 -5.89 -27.09
C ALA A 255 2.70 -5.14 -26.93
N VAL A 256 2.82 -4.30 -25.88
CA VAL A 256 4.03 -3.55 -25.59
C VAL A 256 5.22 -4.51 -25.42
N PRO A 257 6.38 -4.27 -26.05
CA PRO A 257 7.55 -5.13 -25.90
C PRO A 257 7.91 -5.35 -24.44
N ARG A 258 8.19 -6.61 -24.09
CA ARG A 258 8.69 -6.97 -22.76
C ARG A 258 10.20 -6.78 -22.77
N LEU A 259 10.70 -5.87 -21.97
CA LEU A 259 12.15 -5.74 -21.73
C LEU A 259 12.65 -6.85 -20.81
#